data_830e78521723a2ddae4964f204c0fb91
#
_entry.id   830e78521723a2ddae4964f204c0fb91
#
_cell.length_a   1.000
_cell.length_b   1.000
_cell.length_c   1.000
_cell.angle_alpha   90.00
_cell.angle_beta   90.00
_cell.angle_gamma   90.00
#
_symmetry.space_group_name_H-M   'P 1'
#
loop_
_entity.id
_entity.type
_entity.pdbx_description
1 polymer ?
#
loop_
_entity_poly.entity_id
_entity_poly.type
_entity_poly.pdbx_seq_one_letter_code
_entity_poly.pdbx_strand_id
1 'polypeptide(L)'
;MISSAFGAELDQLFSSLKNAEKQITAQKYEKKIWNYWLTDGSSETSNQKMKIGIRLIQDGKLNDALILFIRLSKIEPHWAEPINKMATIRYLQKDFSGSIKDINLTLKLEPRHFGAVSGLAQINLAIGNYEDALKNIDYVLKIHPFLNIKELKPMILKMLKKLQI
;
A
#
# COMPACT_ATOMS: atom_id res chain seq x y z
N MET A 1 -24.04 6.32 11.81
CA MET A 1 -24.58 6.50 10.44
C MET A 1 -23.60 7.18 9.46
N ILE A 2 -22.51 7.80 9.89
CA ILE A 2 -21.52 8.42 8.97
C ILE A 2 -20.59 7.36 8.33
N SER A 3 -20.30 6.25 9.00
CA SER A 3 -19.40 5.19 8.52
C SER A 3 -19.89 4.45 7.26
N SER A 4 -21.20 4.36 7.02
CA SER A 4 -21.74 3.65 5.84
C SER A 4 -21.64 4.44 4.53
N ALA A 5 -21.72 5.76 4.59
CA ALA A 5 -21.63 6.61 3.40
C ALA A 5 -20.18 6.70 2.88
N PHE A 6 -19.21 6.79 3.79
CA PHE A 6 -17.78 6.84 3.45
C PHE A 6 -17.30 5.51 2.85
N GLY A 7 -17.74 4.37 3.38
CA GLY A 7 -17.42 3.06 2.79
C GLY A 7 -17.97 2.91 1.37
N ALA A 8 -19.20 3.36 1.13
CA ALA A 8 -19.83 3.31 -0.18
C ALA A 8 -19.11 4.18 -1.23
N GLU A 9 -18.58 5.34 -0.84
CA GLU A 9 -17.78 6.19 -1.74
C GLU A 9 -16.48 5.50 -2.15
N LEU A 10 -15.75 4.92 -1.20
CA LEU A 10 -14.52 4.19 -1.47
C LEU A 10 -14.78 2.97 -2.37
N ASP A 11 -15.85 2.23 -2.14
CA ASP A 11 -16.26 1.08 -2.98
C ASP A 11 -16.54 1.51 -4.42
N GLN A 12 -17.19 2.66 -4.61
CA GLN A 12 -17.44 3.22 -5.94
C GLN A 12 -16.13 3.63 -6.63
N LEU A 13 -15.17 4.22 -5.89
CA LEU A 13 -13.85 4.55 -6.43
C LEU A 13 -13.09 3.31 -6.89
N PHE A 14 -13.10 2.22 -6.12
CA PHE A 14 -12.49 0.96 -6.51
C PHE A 14 -13.16 0.32 -7.72
N SER A 15 -14.50 0.33 -7.77
CA SER A 15 -15.24 -0.14 -8.95
C SER A 15 -14.84 0.65 -10.20
N SER A 16 -14.78 1.97 -10.09
CA SER A 16 -14.37 2.85 -11.20
C SER A 16 -12.92 2.65 -11.60
N LEU A 17 -12.01 2.42 -10.64
CA LEU A 17 -10.61 2.12 -10.90
C LEU A 17 -10.45 0.80 -11.66
N LYS A 18 -11.13 -0.25 -11.20
CA LYS A 18 -11.07 -1.58 -11.82
C LYS A 18 -11.60 -1.59 -13.25
N ASN A 19 -12.65 -0.79 -13.52
CA ASN A 19 -13.31 -0.72 -14.82
C ASN A 19 -12.79 0.43 -15.71
N ALA A 20 -11.68 1.07 -15.32
CA ALA A 20 -11.09 2.11 -16.14
C ALA A 20 -10.56 1.52 -17.47
N GLU A 21 -10.93 2.13 -18.59
CA GLU A 21 -10.47 1.69 -19.91
C GLU A 21 -9.12 2.30 -20.30
N LYS A 22 -8.73 3.42 -19.67
CA LYS A 22 -7.53 4.17 -20.00
C LYS A 22 -6.71 4.45 -18.74
N GLN A 23 -5.38 4.43 -18.90
CA GLN A 23 -4.46 4.72 -17.80
C GLN A 23 -4.72 6.07 -17.13
N ILE A 24 -4.99 7.12 -17.90
CA ILE A 24 -5.29 8.46 -17.36
C ILE A 24 -6.54 8.46 -16.47
N THR A 25 -7.55 7.68 -16.84
CA THR A 25 -8.78 7.53 -16.04
C THR A 25 -8.48 6.75 -14.76
N ALA A 26 -7.70 5.67 -14.84
CA ALA A 26 -7.26 4.89 -13.68
C ALA A 26 -6.47 5.77 -12.69
N GLN A 27 -5.51 6.56 -13.16
CA GLN A 27 -4.72 7.49 -12.33
C GLN A 27 -5.58 8.52 -11.60
N LYS A 28 -6.67 8.98 -12.22
CA LYS A 28 -7.63 9.88 -11.54
C LYS A 28 -8.29 9.21 -10.34
N TYR A 29 -8.73 7.95 -10.47
CA TYR A 29 -9.34 7.21 -9.38
C TYR A 29 -8.31 6.77 -8.34
N GLU A 30 -7.13 6.34 -8.77
CA GLU A 30 -5.99 6.03 -7.90
C GLU A 30 -5.68 7.21 -6.98
N LYS A 31 -5.55 8.43 -7.54
CA LYS A 31 -5.31 9.65 -6.75
C LYS A 31 -6.40 9.92 -5.72
N LYS A 32 -7.67 9.68 -6.07
CA LYS A 32 -8.78 9.85 -5.13
C LYS A 32 -8.72 8.83 -4.00
N ILE A 33 -8.42 7.55 -4.30
CA ILE A 33 -8.27 6.50 -3.30
C ILE A 33 -7.10 6.81 -2.36
N TRP A 34 -5.95 7.23 -2.91
CA TRP A 34 -4.83 7.68 -2.08
C TRP A 34 -5.20 8.84 -1.17
N ASN A 35 -5.91 9.85 -1.69
CA ASN A 35 -6.36 10.98 -0.88
C ASN A 35 -7.29 10.52 0.25
N TYR A 36 -8.21 9.60 -0.05
CA TYR A 36 -9.08 9.00 0.96
C TYR A 36 -8.26 8.35 2.08
N TRP A 37 -7.35 7.44 1.76
CA TRP A 37 -6.51 6.76 2.75
C TRP A 37 -5.61 7.71 3.55
N LEU A 38 -5.15 8.80 2.94
CA LEU A 38 -4.27 9.77 3.59
C LEU A 38 -5.01 10.72 4.54
N THR A 39 -6.33 10.80 4.46
CA THR A 39 -7.17 11.74 5.22
C THR A 39 -8.27 11.06 6.03
N ASP A 40 -8.20 9.75 6.21
CA ASP A 40 -9.20 8.93 6.93
C ASP A 40 -9.01 8.96 8.46
N GLY A 41 -8.24 9.88 8.99
CA GLY A 41 -8.11 10.10 10.42
C GLY A 41 -9.38 10.71 11.03
N SER A 42 -9.71 10.29 12.26
CA SER A 42 -10.91 10.74 12.98
C SER A 42 -10.92 12.24 13.33
N SER A 43 -9.77 12.92 13.17
CA SER A 43 -9.61 14.34 13.45
C SER A 43 -8.63 15.02 12.49
N GLU A 44 -8.78 16.35 12.33
CA GLU A 44 -7.81 17.14 11.57
C GLU A 44 -6.39 17.03 12.16
N THR A 45 -6.28 16.91 13.48
CA THR A 45 -4.98 16.68 14.15
C THR A 45 -4.33 15.37 13.70
N SER A 46 -5.10 14.27 13.56
CA SER A 46 -4.62 13.00 13.05
C SER A 46 -4.18 13.11 11.58
N ASN A 47 -4.96 13.80 10.75
CA ASN A 47 -4.61 14.05 9.36
C ASN A 47 -3.36 14.92 9.20
N GLN A 48 -3.16 15.89 10.09
CA GLN A 48 -1.92 16.68 10.12
C GLN A 48 -0.70 15.83 10.52
N LYS A 49 -0.84 14.92 11.51
CA LYS A 49 0.23 13.97 11.88
C LYS A 49 0.61 13.07 10.70
N MET A 50 -0.36 12.61 9.90
CA MET A 50 -0.08 11.86 8.66
C MET A 50 0.80 12.69 7.72
N LYS A 51 0.44 13.95 7.45
CA LYS A 51 1.22 14.86 6.59
C LYS A 51 2.64 15.07 7.12
N ILE A 52 2.79 15.27 8.44
CA ILE A 52 4.12 15.42 9.10
C ILE A 52 4.94 14.14 8.93
N GLY A 53 4.36 12.97 9.19
CA GLY A 53 5.05 11.68 9.04
C GLY A 53 5.53 11.42 7.61
N ILE A 54 4.72 11.76 6.60
CA ILE A 54 5.11 11.67 5.19
C ILE A 54 6.31 12.59 4.90
N ARG A 55 6.30 13.81 5.40
CA ARG A 55 7.43 14.74 5.25
C ARG A 55 8.70 14.20 5.90
N LEU A 56 8.59 13.62 7.11
CA LEU A 56 9.73 12.98 7.77
C LEU A 56 10.33 11.84 6.94
N ILE A 57 9.51 11.05 6.25
CA ILE A 57 10.02 10.03 5.31
C ILE A 57 10.77 10.69 4.16
N GLN A 58 10.22 11.75 3.56
CA GLN A 58 10.84 12.48 2.44
C GLN A 58 12.18 13.10 2.84
N ASP A 59 12.28 13.57 4.08
CA ASP A 59 13.50 14.15 4.67
C ASP A 59 14.53 13.07 5.12
N GLY A 60 14.22 11.78 4.95
CA GLY A 60 15.07 10.67 5.38
C GLY A 60 15.08 10.42 6.89
N LYS A 61 14.23 11.10 7.67
CA LYS A 61 14.09 10.95 9.12
C LYS A 61 13.23 9.74 9.48
N LEU A 62 13.67 8.55 9.02
CA LEU A 62 12.88 7.33 9.05
C LEU A 62 12.49 6.91 10.48
N ASN A 63 13.39 7.04 11.46
CA ASN A 63 13.09 6.65 12.84
C ASN A 63 12.03 7.56 13.47
N ASP A 64 12.10 8.88 13.24
CA ASP A 64 11.12 9.83 13.76
C ASP A 64 9.75 9.59 13.13
N ALA A 65 9.73 9.33 11.80
CA ALA A 65 8.53 8.97 11.10
C ALA A 65 7.90 7.67 11.65
N LEU A 66 8.71 6.64 11.89
CA LEU A 66 8.25 5.36 12.45
C LEU A 66 7.62 5.56 13.83
N ILE A 67 8.27 6.30 14.73
CA ILE A 67 7.73 6.61 16.06
C ILE A 67 6.39 7.35 15.94
N LEU A 68 6.30 8.33 15.04
CA LEU A 68 5.07 9.08 14.82
C LEU A 68 3.93 8.16 14.32
N PHE A 69 4.19 7.29 13.34
CA PHE A 69 3.17 6.40 12.80
C PHE A 69 2.77 5.29 13.78
N ILE A 70 3.70 4.78 14.63
CA ILE A 70 3.36 3.87 15.74
C ILE A 70 2.38 4.54 16.70
N ARG A 71 2.60 5.81 17.05
CA ARG A 71 1.68 6.56 17.93
C ARG A 71 0.34 6.81 17.24
N LEU A 72 0.38 7.18 15.95
CA LEU A 72 -0.84 7.46 15.18
C LEU A 72 -1.69 6.20 15.00
N SER A 73 -1.09 5.05 14.72
CA SER A 73 -1.82 3.77 14.57
C SER A 73 -2.49 3.31 15.89
N LYS A 74 -1.95 3.71 17.05
CA LYS A 74 -2.58 3.45 18.36
C LYS A 74 -3.77 4.37 18.63
N ILE A 75 -3.70 5.62 18.17
CA ILE A 75 -4.78 6.62 18.30
C ILE A 75 -5.91 6.31 17.31
N GLU A 76 -5.56 5.86 16.11
CA GLU A 76 -6.45 5.57 14.99
C GLU A 76 -6.37 4.08 14.59
N PRO A 77 -6.85 3.14 15.42
CA PRO A 77 -6.62 1.71 15.22
C PRO A 77 -7.33 1.14 13.97
N HIS A 78 -8.30 1.87 13.41
CA HIS A 78 -9.03 1.48 12.20
C HIS A 78 -8.45 2.09 10.92
N TRP A 79 -7.48 2.99 11.04
CA TRP A 79 -6.86 3.65 9.90
C TRP A 79 -5.68 2.83 9.36
N ALA A 80 -5.84 2.26 8.17
CA ALA A 80 -4.85 1.36 7.56
C ALA A 80 -3.55 2.10 7.17
N GLU A 81 -3.64 3.35 6.74
CA GLU A 81 -2.52 4.06 6.11
C GLU A 81 -1.34 4.36 7.05
N PRO A 82 -1.50 4.72 8.34
CA PRO A 82 -0.38 4.82 9.28
C PRO A 82 0.44 3.52 9.36
N ILE A 83 -0.23 2.37 9.35
CA ILE A 83 0.42 1.04 9.41
C ILE A 83 1.14 0.76 8.09
N ASN A 84 0.53 1.09 6.96
CA ASN A 84 1.17 1.00 5.64
C ASN A 84 2.42 1.90 5.56
N LYS A 85 2.42 3.08 6.17
CA LYS A 85 3.62 3.92 6.25
C LYS A 85 4.71 3.30 7.12
N MET A 86 4.36 2.63 8.22
CA MET A 86 5.32 1.85 9.01
C MET A 86 5.95 0.75 8.17
N ALA A 87 5.14 0.02 7.40
CA ALA A 87 5.64 -1.00 6.47
C ALA A 87 6.63 -0.42 5.46
N THR A 88 6.30 0.72 4.85
CA THR A 88 7.18 1.42 3.90
C THR A 88 8.51 1.80 4.56
N ILE A 89 8.49 2.35 5.76
CA ILE A 89 9.71 2.74 6.49
C ILE A 89 10.58 1.51 6.77
N ARG A 90 9.99 0.42 7.28
CA ARG A 90 10.72 -0.83 7.54
C ARG A 90 11.32 -1.43 6.28
N TYR A 91 10.61 -1.37 5.16
CA TYR A 91 11.15 -1.76 3.86
C TYR A 91 12.40 -0.94 3.50
N LEU A 92 12.35 0.38 3.64
CA LEU A 92 13.50 1.26 3.38
C LEU A 92 14.69 0.96 4.32
N GLN A 93 14.41 0.53 5.55
CA GLN A 93 15.41 0.08 6.53
C GLN A 93 15.88 -1.37 6.30
N LYS A 94 15.37 -2.06 5.29
CA LYS A 94 15.61 -3.49 4.98
C LYS A 94 15.13 -4.45 6.08
N ASP A 95 14.27 -3.99 7.01
CA ASP A 95 13.53 -4.85 7.93
C ASP A 95 12.32 -5.45 7.20
N PHE A 96 12.60 -6.42 6.31
CA PHE A 96 11.54 -7.03 5.50
C PHE A 96 10.55 -7.82 6.36
N SER A 97 11.01 -8.45 7.45
CA SER A 97 10.13 -9.19 8.37
C SER A 97 9.13 -8.26 9.07
N GLY A 98 9.60 -7.13 9.60
CA GLY A 98 8.73 -6.12 10.19
C GLY A 98 7.79 -5.49 9.18
N SER A 99 8.29 -5.22 7.96
CA SER A 99 7.47 -4.67 6.87
C SER A 99 6.33 -5.63 6.49
N ILE A 100 6.58 -6.93 6.33
CA ILE A 100 5.54 -7.94 6.04
C ILE A 100 4.48 -7.98 7.13
N LYS A 101 4.87 -7.90 8.41
CA LYS A 101 3.91 -7.85 9.54
C LYS A 101 2.98 -6.65 9.42
N ASP A 102 3.53 -5.46 9.16
CA ASP A 102 2.76 -4.23 9.02
C ASP A 102 1.88 -4.26 7.75
N ILE A 103 2.37 -4.81 6.63
CA ILE A 103 1.55 -5.04 5.42
C ILE A 103 0.35 -5.92 5.74
N ASN A 104 0.56 -7.04 6.44
CA ASN A 104 -0.52 -7.95 6.79
C ASN A 104 -1.57 -7.29 7.69
N LEU A 105 -1.16 -6.40 8.60
CA LEU A 105 -2.08 -5.61 9.41
C LEU A 105 -2.84 -4.59 8.55
N THR A 106 -2.16 -3.91 7.64
CA THR A 106 -2.79 -2.99 6.66
C THR A 106 -3.87 -3.71 5.85
N LEU A 107 -3.55 -4.91 5.32
CA LEU A 107 -4.48 -5.70 4.50
C LEU A 107 -5.65 -6.32 5.29
N LYS A 108 -5.52 -6.46 6.61
CA LYS A 108 -6.67 -6.82 7.48
C LYS A 108 -7.67 -5.66 7.59
N LEU A 109 -7.22 -4.42 7.57
CA LEU A 109 -8.06 -3.23 7.65
C LEU A 109 -8.62 -2.83 6.28
N GLU A 110 -7.80 -2.86 5.23
CA GLU A 110 -8.20 -2.60 3.84
C GLU A 110 -7.61 -3.68 2.90
N PRO A 111 -8.36 -4.74 2.61
CA PRO A 111 -7.87 -5.84 1.75
C PRO A 111 -7.51 -5.42 0.33
N ARG A 112 -8.05 -4.29 -0.14
CA ARG A 112 -7.80 -3.75 -1.48
C ARG A 112 -6.64 -2.74 -1.52
N HIS A 113 -5.87 -2.63 -0.45
CA HIS A 113 -4.79 -1.66 -0.36
C HIS A 113 -3.66 -1.99 -1.34
N PHE A 114 -3.81 -1.54 -2.58
CA PHE A 114 -2.90 -1.89 -3.69
C PHE A 114 -1.45 -1.46 -3.43
N GLY A 115 -1.20 -0.40 -2.66
CA GLY A 115 0.14 -0.02 -2.23
C GLY A 115 0.79 -1.06 -1.32
N ALA A 116 0.05 -1.59 -0.35
CA ALA A 116 0.52 -2.64 0.57
C ALA A 116 0.81 -3.96 -0.18
N VAL A 117 -0.11 -4.39 -1.07
CA VAL A 117 0.11 -5.60 -1.88
C VAL A 117 1.32 -5.43 -2.81
N SER A 118 1.49 -4.24 -3.42
CA SER A 118 2.67 -3.95 -4.25
C SER A 118 3.96 -3.99 -3.44
N GLY A 119 3.94 -3.47 -2.20
CA GLY A 119 5.07 -3.56 -1.27
C GLY A 119 5.42 -5.01 -0.94
N LEU A 120 4.42 -5.87 -0.71
CA LEU A 120 4.65 -7.30 -0.45
C LEU A 120 5.28 -7.99 -1.67
N ALA A 121 4.83 -7.68 -2.88
CA ALA A 121 5.43 -8.18 -4.11
C ALA A 121 6.90 -7.76 -4.24
N GLN A 122 7.22 -6.51 -3.94
CA GLN A 122 8.59 -6.01 -3.98
C GLN A 122 9.50 -6.68 -2.92
N ILE A 123 8.98 -6.92 -1.70
CA ILE A 123 9.73 -7.64 -0.66
C ILE A 123 9.99 -9.07 -1.13
N ASN A 124 8.97 -9.79 -1.60
CA ASN A 124 9.13 -11.15 -2.10
C ASN A 124 10.14 -11.23 -3.25
N LEU A 125 10.14 -10.26 -4.14
CA LEU A 125 11.16 -10.15 -5.19
C LEU A 125 12.56 -9.94 -4.60
N ALA A 126 12.71 -9.05 -3.61
CA ALA A 126 13.99 -8.71 -3.00
C ALA A 126 14.62 -9.89 -2.23
N ILE A 127 13.80 -10.77 -1.65
CA ILE A 127 14.26 -11.97 -0.92
C ILE A 127 14.29 -13.25 -1.79
N GLY A 128 14.01 -13.13 -3.10
CA GLY A 128 14.07 -14.25 -4.04
C GLY A 128 12.85 -15.16 -4.07
N ASN A 129 11.76 -14.79 -3.40
CA ASN A 129 10.49 -15.52 -3.42
C ASN A 129 9.68 -15.15 -4.69
N TYR A 130 10.20 -15.52 -5.84
CA TYR A 130 9.68 -15.09 -7.15
C TYR A 130 8.25 -15.54 -7.42
N GLU A 131 7.86 -16.74 -6.98
CA GLU A 131 6.50 -17.24 -7.15
C GLU A 131 5.48 -16.38 -6.38
N ASP A 132 5.78 -16.06 -5.12
CA ASP A 132 4.90 -15.24 -4.29
C ASP A 132 4.89 -13.77 -4.75
N ALA A 133 6.03 -13.26 -5.25
CA ALA A 133 6.07 -11.95 -5.90
C ALA A 133 5.11 -11.91 -7.09
N LEU A 134 5.12 -12.93 -7.96
CA LEU A 134 4.23 -13.02 -9.12
C LEU A 134 2.75 -13.13 -8.71
N LYS A 135 2.43 -13.98 -7.71
CA LYS A 135 1.06 -14.08 -7.15
C LYS A 135 0.54 -12.74 -6.64
N ASN A 136 1.39 -11.99 -5.90
CA ASN A 136 1.01 -10.68 -5.38
C ASN A 136 0.80 -9.65 -6.49
N ILE A 137 1.65 -9.67 -7.54
CA ILE A 137 1.45 -8.82 -8.72
C ILE A 137 0.13 -9.17 -9.41
N ASP A 138 -0.15 -10.44 -9.64
CA ASP A 138 -1.39 -10.86 -10.27
C ASP A 138 -2.63 -10.50 -9.44
N TYR A 139 -2.51 -10.57 -8.11
CA TYR A 139 -3.58 -10.16 -7.21
C TYR A 139 -3.82 -8.66 -7.26
N VAL A 140 -2.77 -7.84 -7.16
CA VAL A 140 -2.93 -6.38 -7.14
C VAL A 140 -3.44 -5.85 -8.48
N LEU A 141 -3.10 -6.49 -9.60
CA LEU A 141 -3.60 -6.11 -10.92
C LEU A 141 -5.10 -6.39 -11.11
N LYS A 142 -5.70 -7.29 -10.31
CA LYS A 142 -7.17 -7.46 -10.27
C LYS A 142 -7.87 -6.29 -9.56
N ILE A 143 -7.15 -5.57 -8.69
CA ILE A 143 -7.64 -4.37 -7.98
C ILE A 143 -7.38 -3.13 -8.83
N HIS A 144 -6.16 -2.99 -9.35
CA HIS A 144 -5.70 -1.83 -10.12
C HIS A 144 -4.95 -2.27 -11.39
N PRO A 145 -5.65 -2.45 -12.53
CA PRO A 145 -5.08 -3.04 -13.77
C PRO A 145 -3.92 -2.24 -14.40
N PHE A 146 -3.80 -0.95 -14.06
CA PHE A 146 -2.82 -0.05 -14.66
C PHE A 146 -1.56 0.19 -13.82
N LEU A 147 -1.37 -0.55 -12.70
CA LEU A 147 -0.16 -0.42 -11.89
C LEU A 147 1.10 -0.81 -12.68
N ASN A 148 2.12 0.04 -12.59
CA ASN A 148 3.40 -0.19 -13.27
C ASN A 148 4.15 -1.43 -12.77
N ILE A 149 3.79 -1.96 -11.59
CA ILE A 149 4.38 -3.20 -11.05
C ILE A 149 4.25 -4.39 -12.02
N LYS A 150 3.30 -4.37 -12.95
CA LYS A 150 3.16 -5.37 -14.01
C LYS A 150 4.42 -5.54 -14.87
N GLU A 151 5.21 -4.48 -15.00
CA GLU A 151 6.45 -4.46 -15.78
C GLU A 151 7.55 -5.37 -15.18
N LEU A 152 7.42 -5.75 -13.91
CA LEU A 152 8.34 -6.70 -13.26
C LEU A 152 8.06 -8.16 -13.66
N LYS A 153 6.88 -8.49 -14.18
CA LYS A 153 6.50 -9.89 -14.49
C LYS A 153 7.46 -10.59 -15.46
N PRO A 154 7.88 -10.00 -16.60
CA PRO A 154 8.80 -10.67 -17.52
C PRO A 154 10.14 -11.04 -16.87
N MET A 155 10.67 -10.15 -16.02
CA MET A 155 11.90 -10.39 -15.28
C MET A 155 11.72 -11.54 -14.28
N ILE A 156 10.65 -11.54 -13.52
CA ILE A 156 10.35 -12.59 -12.51
C ILE A 156 10.20 -13.95 -13.19
N LEU A 157 9.46 -14.03 -14.31
CA LEU A 157 9.30 -15.25 -15.08
C LEU A 157 10.62 -15.78 -15.63
N LYS A 158 11.54 -14.89 -16.04
CA LYS A 158 12.89 -15.29 -16.46
C LYS A 158 13.70 -15.87 -15.29
N MET A 159 13.57 -15.30 -14.09
CA MET A 159 14.24 -15.83 -12.89
C MET A 159 13.70 -17.21 -12.50
N LEU A 160 12.38 -17.40 -12.52
CA LEU A 160 11.76 -18.70 -12.24
C LEU A 160 12.22 -19.79 -13.21
N LYS A 161 12.32 -19.48 -14.51
CA LYS A 161 12.85 -20.44 -15.50
C LYS A 161 14.29 -20.83 -15.23
N LYS A 162 15.13 -19.91 -14.74
CA LYS A 162 16.52 -20.22 -14.39
C LYS A 162 16.67 -21.13 -13.16
N LEU A 163 15.70 -21.11 -12.25
CA LEU A 163 15.73 -21.95 -11.04
C LEU A 163 15.22 -23.37 -11.29
N GLN A 164 14.56 -23.61 -12.44
CA GLN A 164 14.04 -24.93 -12.82
C GLN A 164 15.03 -25.76 -13.66
N ILE A 165 16.22 -25.23 -13.99
CA ILE A 165 17.33 -25.89 -14.68
C ILE A 165 18.40 -26.33 -13.67
#